data_082eadc66905ebc566752a8089eedd70
#
_entry.id   082eadc66905ebc566752a8089eedd70
#
_cell.length_a   1.000
_cell.length_b   1.000
_cell.length_c   1.000
_cell.angle_alpha   90.00
_cell.angle_beta   90.00
_cell.angle_gamma   90.00
#
_symmetry.space_group_name_H-M   'P 1'
#
loop_
_entity.id
_entity.type
_entity.pdbx_description
1 polymer ?
#
loop_
_entity_poly.entity_id
_entity_poly.type
_entity_poly.pdbx_seq_one_letter_code
_entity_poly.pdbx_strand_id
1 'polypeptide(L)'
;MYKNAKVIFITPDNNLEKLRETAFRDKKTVVMTNYGITRGFFLIRPESIPEGKEEVASLLDGVSRYWKHQTLEQLKESVGHIDMLVTGASAITPSGIRFGKGHGYFDLEWAMLYTMGIVDGTSVIVGAGHDCQVADVDVTVEEYDTAIDY
;
A
#
# COMPACT_ATOMS: atom_id res chain seq x y z
N MET A 1 10.38 -12.17 0.29
CA MET A 1 9.44 -11.12 0.67
C MET A 1 8.18 -11.16 -0.21
N TYR A 2 8.08 -10.51 -1.36
CA TYR A 2 6.88 -10.44 -2.21
C TYR A 2 6.23 -11.81 -2.53
N LYS A 3 7.04 -12.83 -2.88
CA LYS A 3 6.51 -14.16 -3.23
C LYS A 3 5.66 -14.79 -2.12
N ASN A 4 6.02 -14.56 -0.87
CA ASN A 4 5.35 -15.17 0.29
C ASN A 4 4.17 -14.33 0.80
N ALA A 5 4.12 -13.05 0.47
CA ALA A 5 3.03 -12.17 0.85
C ALA A 5 1.73 -12.61 0.17
N LYS A 6 0.67 -12.78 0.94
CA LYS A 6 -0.68 -13.13 0.47
C LYS A 6 -1.59 -11.90 0.40
N VAL A 7 -1.45 -11.02 1.38
CA VAL A 7 -2.19 -9.77 1.48
C VAL A 7 -1.21 -8.62 1.42
N ILE A 8 -1.40 -7.72 0.45
CA ILE A 8 -0.53 -6.58 0.21
C ILE A 8 -1.35 -5.30 0.25
N PHE A 9 -0.93 -4.32 1.04
CA PHE A 9 -1.42 -2.95 0.95
C PHE A 9 -0.61 -2.20 -0.12
N ILE A 10 -1.28 -1.58 -1.07
CA ILE A 10 -0.64 -0.80 -2.14
C ILE A 10 -1.31 0.57 -2.22
N THR A 11 -0.55 1.63 -1.99
CA THR A 11 -1.09 3.00 -2.08
C THR A 11 -1.60 3.34 -3.49
N PRO A 12 -2.55 4.29 -3.62
CA PRO A 12 -3.14 4.67 -4.91
C PRO A 12 -2.22 5.58 -5.74
N ASP A 13 -0.94 5.25 -5.81
CA ASP A 13 0.03 5.97 -6.63
C ASP A 13 0.12 5.38 -8.05
N ASN A 14 0.23 6.25 -9.06
CA ASN A 14 0.28 5.81 -10.46
C ASN A 14 1.52 4.98 -10.78
N ASN A 15 2.66 5.27 -10.16
CA ASN A 15 3.89 4.49 -10.34
C ASN A 15 3.77 3.04 -9.82
N LEU A 16 2.72 2.72 -9.06
CA LEU A 16 2.43 1.38 -8.54
C LEU A 16 1.43 0.58 -9.38
N GLU A 17 0.96 1.10 -10.51
CA GLU A 17 0.00 0.41 -11.39
C GLU A 17 0.51 -0.97 -11.83
N LYS A 18 1.77 -1.05 -12.25
CA LYS A 18 2.36 -2.32 -12.69
C LYS A 18 2.51 -3.32 -11.53
N LEU A 19 2.77 -2.85 -10.33
CA LEU A 19 2.81 -3.71 -9.14
C LEU A 19 1.41 -4.24 -8.82
N ARG A 20 0.37 -3.40 -8.89
CA ARG A 20 -1.03 -3.84 -8.70
C ARG A 20 -1.42 -4.90 -9.71
N GLU A 21 -1.14 -4.67 -11.00
CA GLU A 21 -1.39 -5.65 -12.06
C GLU A 21 -0.70 -6.99 -11.75
N THR A 22 0.60 -6.94 -11.39
CA THR A 22 1.37 -8.12 -11.04
C THR A 22 0.77 -8.85 -9.84
N ALA A 23 0.38 -8.12 -8.80
CA ALA A 23 -0.24 -8.70 -7.62
C ALA A 23 -1.55 -9.43 -7.96
N PHE A 24 -2.37 -8.86 -8.85
CA PHE A 24 -3.60 -9.51 -9.31
C PHE A 24 -3.33 -10.77 -10.15
N ARG A 25 -2.34 -10.73 -11.03
CA ARG A 25 -1.91 -11.92 -11.82
C ARG A 25 -1.38 -13.03 -10.91
N ASP A 26 -0.66 -12.65 -9.86
CA ASP A 26 -0.12 -13.58 -8.84
C ASP A 26 -1.16 -14.01 -7.79
N LYS A 27 -2.44 -13.66 -8.03
CA LYS A 27 -3.58 -14.04 -7.17
C LYS A 27 -3.45 -13.57 -5.73
N LYS A 28 -2.84 -12.41 -5.52
CA LYS A 28 -2.73 -11.79 -4.20
C LYS A 28 -3.97 -10.96 -3.88
N THR A 29 -4.33 -10.92 -2.60
CA THR A 29 -5.34 -9.99 -2.09
C THR A 29 -4.69 -8.61 -1.93
N VAL A 30 -5.32 -7.59 -2.50
CA VAL A 30 -4.83 -6.21 -2.40
C VAL A 30 -5.75 -5.38 -1.53
N VAL A 31 -5.17 -4.67 -0.58
CA VAL A 31 -5.82 -3.62 0.21
C VAL A 31 -5.29 -2.28 -0.28
N MET A 32 -6.16 -1.31 -0.43
CA MET A 32 -5.76 0.05 -0.80
C MET A 32 -6.76 1.07 -0.24
N THR A 33 -6.40 2.35 -0.30
CA THR A 33 -7.31 3.47 -0.06
C THR A 33 -7.60 4.19 -1.37
N ASN A 34 -8.54 5.10 -1.36
CA ASN A 34 -8.61 6.13 -2.40
C ASN A 34 -7.72 7.31 -2.01
N TYR A 35 -7.44 8.16 -2.97
CA TYR A 35 -6.66 9.38 -2.72
C TYR A 35 -7.28 10.21 -1.57
N GLY A 36 -6.43 10.57 -0.61
CA GLY A 36 -6.83 11.32 0.57
C GLY A 36 -7.63 10.55 1.62
N ILE A 37 -7.74 9.23 1.49
CA ILE A 37 -8.42 8.33 2.43
C ILE A 37 -9.92 8.71 2.66
N THR A 38 -10.49 9.52 1.79
CA THR A 38 -11.85 10.09 1.99
C THR A 38 -12.96 9.06 2.02
N ARG A 39 -12.71 7.86 1.49
CA ARG A 39 -13.66 6.74 1.46
C ARG A 39 -13.18 5.52 2.25
N GLY A 40 -12.10 5.66 3.05
CA GLY A 40 -11.54 4.56 3.84
C GLY A 40 -10.81 3.52 3.02
N PHE A 41 -10.91 2.26 3.46
CA PHE A 41 -10.18 1.13 2.90
C PHE A 41 -11.03 0.33 1.90
N PHE A 42 -10.35 -0.24 0.93
CA PHE A 42 -10.95 -1.10 -0.09
C PHE A 42 -10.18 -2.42 -0.16
N LEU A 43 -10.93 -3.49 -0.26
CA LEU A 43 -10.42 -4.84 -0.45
C LEU A 43 -10.69 -5.29 -1.88
N ILE A 44 -9.65 -5.72 -2.58
CA ILE A 44 -9.72 -6.32 -3.91
C ILE A 44 -9.22 -7.76 -3.80
N ARG A 45 -10.13 -8.70 -4.01
CA ARG A 45 -9.78 -10.11 -4.05
C ARG A 45 -9.51 -10.54 -5.50
N PRO A 46 -8.50 -11.39 -5.74
CA PRO A 46 -8.14 -11.80 -7.10
C PRO A 46 -9.30 -12.46 -7.86
N GLU A 47 -10.16 -13.17 -7.17
CA GLU A 47 -11.35 -13.81 -7.75
C GLU A 47 -12.43 -12.81 -8.18
N SER A 48 -12.38 -11.57 -7.75
CA SER A 48 -13.30 -10.51 -8.20
C SER A 48 -12.91 -9.93 -9.55
N ILE A 49 -11.70 -10.22 -10.04
CA ILE A 49 -11.16 -9.70 -11.29
C ILE A 49 -11.28 -10.80 -12.36
N PRO A 50 -12.05 -10.58 -13.44
CA PRO A 50 -12.13 -11.53 -14.54
C PRO A 50 -10.75 -11.71 -15.20
N GLU A 51 -10.45 -12.91 -15.64
CA GLU A 51 -9.21 -13.23 -16.34
C GLU A 51 -8.96 -12.30 -17.52
N GLY A 52 -7.74 -11.78 -17.63
CA GLY A 52 -7.34 -10.81 -18.65
C GLY A 52 -7.78 -9.36 -18.38
N LYS A 53 -8.36 -9.07 -17.20
CA LYS A 53 -8.72 -7.71 -16.78
C LYS A 53 -7.81 -7.13 -15.71
N GLU A 54 -6.71 -7.81 -15.38
CA GLU A 54 -5.78 -7.40 -14.32
C GLU A 54 -5.16 -6.03 -14.61
N GLU A 55 -4.82 -5.74 -15.87
CA GLU A 55 -4.31 -4.42 -16.29
C GLU A 55 -5.36 -3.33 -16.03
N VAL A 56 -6.59 -3.52 -16.49
CA VAL A 56 -7.68 -2.55 -16.26
C VAL A 56 -7.96 -2.37 -14.76
N ALA A 57 -7.92 -3.47 -14.00
CA ALA A 57 -8.11 -3.44 -12.56
C ALA A 57 -6.96 -2.75 -11.80
N SER A 58 -5.77 -2.66 -12.39
CA SER A 58 -4.62 -1.98 -11.78
C SER A 58 -4.69 -0.46 -11.85
N LEU A 59 -5.45 0.08 -12.82
CA LEU A 59 -5.63 1.51 -13.01
C LEU A 59 -6.56 2.10 -11.93
N LEU A 60 -6.30 3.30 -11.47
CA LEU A 60 -7.13 3.94 -10.43
C LEU A 60 -8.58 4.11 -10.86
N ASP A 61 -8.83 4.40 -12.14
CA ASP A 61 -10.18 4.51 -12.69
C ASP A 61 -10.85 3.14 -12.90
N GLY A 62 -10.06 2.09 -13.09
CA GLY A 62 -10.52 0.73 -13.33
C GLY A 62 -10.82 -0.05 -12.04
N VAL A 63 -9.99 0.14 -11.01
CA VAL A 63 -10.04 -0.63 -9.76
C VAL A 63 -11.39 -0.49 -9.04
N SER A 64 -12.05 0.65 -9.17
CA SER A 64 -13.35 0.92 -8.54
C SER A 64 -14.45 -0.07 -8.92
N ARG A 65 -14.27 -0.83 -10.00
CA ARG A 65 -15.20 -1.87 -10.45
C ARG A 65 -15.06 -3.19 -9.67
N TYR A 66 -13.92 -3.37 -9.00
CA TYR A 66 -13.52 -4.65 -8.40
C TYR A 66 -13.30 -4.56 -6.89
N TRP A 67 -13.24 -3.33 -6.34
CA TRP A 67 -13.02 -3.14 -4.93
C TRP A 67 -14.31 -3.29 -4.11
N LYS A 68 -14.15 -3.72 -2.88
CA LYS A 68 -15.22 -3.72 -1.89
C LYS A 68 -14.81 -2.82 -0.74
N HIS A 69 -15.61 -1.80 -0.47
CA HIS A 69 -15.38 -0.92 0.69
C HIS A 69 -15.42 -1.71 1.99
N GLN A 70 -14.52 -1.41 2.90
CA GLN A 70 -14.40 -2.05 4.22
C GLN A 70 -14.26 -0.98 5.31
N THR A 71 -14.96 -1.16 6.42
CA THR A 71 -14.52 -0.52 7.67
C THR A 71 -13.24 -1.20 8.16
N LEU A 72 -12.54 -0.62 9.13
CA LEU A 72 -11.34 -1.25 9.70
C LEU A 72 -11.65 -2.59 10.36
N GLU A 73 -12.80 -2.70 11.05
CA GLU A 73 -13.27 -3.95 11.66
C GLU A 73 -13.54 -5.01 10.60
N GLN A 74 -14.26 -4.65 9.54
CA GLN A 74 -14.53 -5.56 8.41
C GLN A 74 -13.24 -5.98 7.71
N LEU A 75 -12.28 -5.07 7.54
CA LEU A 75 -10.99 -5.37 6.98
C LEU A 75 -10.23 -6.37 7.86
N LYS A 76 -10.19 -6.14 9.17
CA LYS A 76 -9.59 -7.07 10.14
C LYS A 76 -10.17 -8.47 10.04
N GLU A 77 -11.49 -8.58 10.00
CA GLU A 77 -12.18 -9.88 9.85
C GLU A 77 -11.88 -10.54 8.50
N SER A 78 -11.77 -9.73 7.44
CA SER A 78 -11.60 -10.22 6.06
C SER A 78 -10.20 -10.71 5.75
N VAL A 79 -9.15 -10.06 6.29
CA VAL A 79 -7.75 -10.35 5.95
C VAL A 79 -6.91 -10.78 7.15
N GLY A 80 -7.30 -10.41 8.35
CA GLY A 80 -6.57 -10.69 9.59
C GLY A 80 -5.26 -9.93 9.71
N HIS A 81 -4.35 -10.08 8.74
CA HIS A 81 -3.03 -9.46 8.70
C HIS A 81 -2.64 -9.05 7.27
N ILE A 82 -1.87 -7.97 7.15
CA ILE A 82 -1.25 -7.50 5.91
C ILE A 82 0.26 -7.81 5.98
N ASP A 83 0.75 -8.63 5.05
CA ASP A 83 2.13 -9.11 5.03
C ASP A 83 3.12 -8.03 4.56
N MET A 84 2.67 -7.17 3.65
CA MET A 84 3.51 -6.16 3.00
C MET A 84 2.71 -4.89 2.69
N LEU A 85 3.34 -3.75 2.89
CA LEU A 85 2.83 -2.45 2.45
C LEU A 85 3.77 -1.86 1.41
N VAL A 86 3.23 -1.33 0.33
CA VAL A 86 4.02 -0.66 -0.70
C VAL A 86 3.47 0.74 -0.94
N THR A 87 4.33 1.72 -0.87
CA THR A 87 4.00 3.14 -1.05
C THR A 87 4.94 3.82 -2.04
N GLY A 88 4.41 4.76 -2.82
CA GLY A 88 5.22 5.65 -3.64
C GLY A 88 5.88 6.74 -2.77
N ALA A 89 6.95 7.33 -3.29
CA ALA A 89 7.64 8.44 -2.65
C ALA A 89 8.07 9.50 -3.66
N SER A 90 8.13 10.75 -3.22
CA SER A 90 8.79 11.84 -3.96
C SER A 90 10.28 11.90 -3.66
N ALA A 91 10.67 11.55 -2.42
CA ALA A 91 12.05 11.35 -2.01
C ALA A 91 12.12 10.29 -0.91
N ILE A 92 13.25 9.59 -0.83
CA ILE A 92 13.56 8.58 0.18
C ILE A 92 14.94 8.90 0.75
N THR A 93 15.10 8.91 2.06
CA THR A 93 16.39 9.13 2.73
C THR A 93 17.11 7.80 2.99
N PRO A 94 18.43 7.82 3.25
CA PRO A 94 19.18 6.62 3.64
C PRO A 94 18.64 5.92 4.89
N SER A 95 18.03 6.67 5.82
CA SER A 95 17.38 6.11 7.02
C SER A 95 16.00 5.50 6.77
N GLY A 96 15.52 5.51 5.52
CA GLY A 96 14.21 4.98 5.16
C GLY A 96 13.04 5.92 5.40
N ILE A 97 13.30 7.19 5.69
CA ILE A 97 12.24 8.19 5.76
C ILE A 97 11.84 8.58 4.34
N ARG A 98 10.54 8.54 4.08
CA ARG A 98 10.00 8.88 2.78
C ARG A 98 9.20 10.18 2.83
N PHE A 99 9.34 10.96 1.79
CA PHE A 99 8.50 12.11 1.53
C PHE A 99 7.53 11.79 0.41
N GLY A 100 6.26 11.92 0.68
CA GLY A 100 5.20 11.86 -0.32
C GLY A 100 4.87 13.27 -0.83
N LYS A 101 3.58 13.57 -0.96
CA LYS A 101 3.06 14.90 -1.38
C LYS A 101 2.84 15.86 -0.20
N GLY A 102 3.41 15.57 0.96
CA GLY A 102 3.33 16.42 2.16
C GLY A 102 2.04 16.28 2.99
N HIS A 103 1.23 15.27 2.76
CA HIS A 103 -0.05 15.08 3.46
C HIS A 103 0.00 14.04 4.60
N GLY A 104 1.06 13.24 4.71
CA GLY A 104 1.18 12.19 5.72
C GLY A 104 0.16 11.03 5.58
N TYR A 105 -0.41 10.84 4.39
CA TYR A 105 -1.46 9.82 4.22
C TYR A 105 -0.99 8.41 4.55
N PHE A 106 0.22 8.03 4.12
CA PHE A 106 0.72 6.69 4.40
C PHE A 106 0.97 6.47 5.90
N ASP A 107 1.48 7.47 6.59
CA ASP A 107 1.71 7.39 8.04
C ASP A 107 0.38 7.24 8.78
N LEU A 108 -0.66 7.94 8.33
CA LEU A 108 -2.02 7.79 8.85
C LEU A 108 -2.61 6.40 8.52
N GLU A 109 -2.41 5.91 7.30
CA GLU A 109 -2.85 4.55 6.90
C GLU A 109 -2.20 3.48 7.77
N TRP A 110 -0.87 3.59 7.97
CA TRP A 110 -0.13 2.70 8.88
C TRP A 110 -0.68 2.76 10.30
N ALA A 111 -0.84 3.96 10.86
CA ALA A 111 -1.32 4.15 12.23
C ALA A 111 -2.71 3.53 12.44
N MET A 112 -3.62 3.71 11.49
CA MET A 112 -4.97 3.11 11.54
C MET A 112 -4.90 1.58 11.50
N LEU A 113 -4.13 1.01 10.57
CA LEU A 113 -3.97 -0.44 10.42
C LEU A 113 -3.26 -1.06 11.64
N TYR A 114 -2.26 -0.38 12.18
CA TYR A 114 -1.53 -0.80 13.38
C TYR A 114 -2.42 -0.80 14.63
N THR A 115 -3.17 0.27 14.84
CA THR A 115 -4.11 0.38 15.97
C THR A 115 -5.14 -0.75 15.96
N MET A 116 -5.57 -1.17 14.80
CA MET A 116 -6.49 -2.30 14.62
C MET A 116 -5.80 -3.67 14.68
N GLY A 117 -4.47 -3.72 14.77
CA GLY A 117 -3.69 -4.95 14.73
C GLY A 117 -3.81 -5.70 13.40
N ILE A 118 -3.96 -4.96 12.30
CA ILE A 118 -3.98 -5.50 10.93
C ILE A 118 -2.56 -5.56 10.37
N VAL A 119 -1.69 -4.70 10.85
CA VAL A 119 -0.24 -4.71 10.63
C VAL A 119 0.49 -4.71 11.96
N ASP A 120 1.71 -5.17 11.97
CA ASP A 120 2.61 -5.20 13.13
C ASP A 120 4.09 -5.17 12.69
N GLY A 121 5.02 -5.40 13.61
CA GLY A 121 6.46 -5.43 13.33
C GLY A 121 6.94 -6.54 12.39
N THR A 122 6.06 -7.44 11.95
CA THR A 122 6.34 -8.46 10.92
C THR A 122 5.87 -8.04 9.52
N SER A 123 5.05 -7.01 9.44
CA SER A 123 4.61 -6.41 8.17
C SER A 123 5.77 -5.64 7.54
N VAL A 124 6.10 -5.93 6.29
CA VAL A 124 7.23 -5.31 5.59
C VAL A 124 6.78 -4.07 4.85
N ILE A 125 7.50 -2.96 5.01
CA ILE A 125 7.21 -1.68 4.36
C ILE A 125 8.22 -1.42 3.24
N VAL A 126 7.72 -1.23 2.03
CA VAL A 126 8.54 -1.00 0.82
C VAL A 126 8.21 0.38 0.22
N GLY A 127 9.23 1.20 0.06
CA GLY A 127 9.16 2.44 -0.71
C GLY A 127 9.49 2.20 -2.17
N ALA A 128 8.64 2.67 -3.07
CA ALA A 128 8.88 2.57 -4.51
C ALA A 128 9.15 3.97 -5.09
N GLY A 129 10.35 4.16 -5.60
CA GLY A 129 10.82 5.38 -6.25
C GLY A 129 11.83 5.10 -7.34
N HIS A 130 12.20 6.13 -8.07
CA HIS A 130 13.31 6.09 -9.02
C HIS A 130 14.61 6.44 -8.29
N ASP A 131 15.75 5.95 -8.76
CA ASP A 131 17.07 6.20 -8.14
C ASP A 131 17.35 7.69 -7.88
N CYS A 132 16.90 8.58 -8.76
CA CYS A 132 17.03 10.03 -8.56
C CYS A 132 16.17 10.61 -7.42
N GLN A 133 15.30 9.82 -6.83
CA GLN A 133 14.47 10.19 -5.67
C GLN A 133 15.11 9.76 -4.35
N VAL A 134 16.24 9.06 -4.39
CA VAL A 134 17.04 8.76 -3.19
C VAL A 134 17.86 10.00 -2.83
N ALA A 135 17.65 10.50 -1.62
CA ALA A 135 18.37 11.70 -1.13
C ALA A 135 19.78 11.32 -0.66
N ASP A 136 20.72 12.24 -0.84
CA ASP A 136 22.10 12.08 -0.36
C ASP A 136 22.27 12.44 1.14
N VAL A 137 21.22 12.93 1.78
CA VAL A 137 21.21 13.39 3.17
C VAL A 137 20.07 12.74 3.93
N ASP A 138 20.31 12.54 5.23
CA ASP A 138 19.27 12.11 6.15
C ASP A 138 18.55 13.30 6.78
N VAL A 139 17.40 13.00 7.36
CA VAL A 139 16.58 13.93 8.13
C VAL A 139 16.35 13.39 9.54
N THR A 140 15.98 14.28 10.45
CA THR A 140 15.52 13.86 11.78
C THR A 140 14.23 13.06 11.62
N VAL A 141 14.22 11.86 12.21
CA VAL A 141 13.04 10.99 12.27
C VAL A 141 12.13 11.50 13.38
N GLU A 142 10.89 11.77 13.05
CA GLU A 142 9.87 12.16 14.03
C GLU A 142 9.09 10.90 14.48
N GLU A 143 8.47 10.96 15.66
CA GLU A 143 7.76 9.82 16.25
C GLU A 143 6.56 9.32 15.42
N TYR A 144 6.04 10.15 14.53
CA TYR A 144 4.93 9.83 13.63
C TYR A 144 5.38 9.39 12.22
N ASP A 145 6.68 9.40 11.96
CA ASP A 145 7.21 8.92 10.68
C ASP A 145 7.19 7.39 10.62
N THR A 146 6.66 6.86 9.53
CA THR A 146 6.71 5.43 9.25
C THR A 146 7.86 5.15 8.29
N ALA A 147 8.98 4.66 8.84
CA ALA A 147 10.14 4.30 8.04
C ALA A 147 9.85 3.09 7.15
N ILE A 148 10.45 3.07 5.96
CA ILE A 148 10.43 1.91 5.06
C ILE A 148 11.58 0.97 5.42
N ASP A 149 11.36 -0.33 5.20
CA ASP A 149 12.39 -1.38 5.38
C ASP A 149 13.25 -1.55 4.12
N TYR A 150 12.68 -1.23 2.93
CA TYR A 150 13.31 -1.41 1.62
C TYR A 150 12.89 -0.35 0.63
#